data_6fb0415e1d5ab0eefa98e7f11eada05f
#
_entry.id   6fb0415e1d5ab0eefa98e7f11eada05f
#
_cell.length_a   1.000
_cell.length_b   1.000
_cell.length_c   1.000
_cell.angle_alpha   90.00
_cell.angle_beta   90.00
_cell.angle_gamma   90.00
#
_symmetry.space_group_name_H-M   'P 1'
#
loop_
_entity.id
_entity.type
_entity.pdbx_description
1 polymer ?
#
loop_
_entity_poly.entity_id
_entity_poly.type
_entity_poly.pdbx_seq_one_letter_code
_entity_poly.pdbx_strand_id
1 'polypeptide(L)'
;GAGVPVAKHGNKAVSSKSGAADVLSSLGIKLDCDISLVSMALDTVGICFLMAPRHHSAMRHVAPVRADLGIRTIFNMLGPLANPALVKRIMVGVFDPALCVPFAHALHALGTTHAWVVHGAGGLDEVSTTGPTQVAALADGKVREFTISPDDLGLDTVTIDALHGGTPQENAASLRALLAGAAGPYRDVVILNAAA
;
A
#
# COMPACT_ATOMS: atom_id res chain seq x y z
N GLY A 1 -4.09 -12.95 -9.87
CA GLY A 1 -5.49 -12.69 -9.81
C GLY A 1 -6.07 -11.96 -11.02
N ALA A 2 -6.11 -10.63 -11.01
CA ALA A 2 -6.78 -9.82 -12.06
C ALA A 2 -5.99 -9.66 -13.37
N GLY A 3 -4.81 -10.28 -13.50
CA GLY A 3 -3.98 -10.18 -14.71
C GLY A 3 -3.17 -8.88 -14.83
N VAL A 4 -3.16 -8.04 -13.79
CA VAL A 4 -2.40 -6.79 -13.76
C VAL A 4 -1.04 -7.04 -13.10
N PRO A 5 0.09 -6.69 -13.75
CA PRO A 5 1.41 -6.74 -13.11
C PRO A 5 1.49 -5.75 -11.95
N VAL A 6 2.07 -6.18 -10.82
CA VAL A 6 2.16 -5.38 -9.59
C VAL A 6 3.60 -5.22 -9.13
N ALA A 7 4.07 -3.97 -9.04
CA ALA A 7 5.36 -3.63 -8.44
C ALA A 7 5.12 -2.94 -7.09
N LYS A 8 5.14 -3.71 -5.99
CA LYS A 8 4.93 -3.20 -4.64
C LYS A 8 6.21 -2.59 -4.09
N HIS A 9 6.19 -1.29 -3.81
CA HIS A 9 7.24 -0.61 -3.07
C HIS A 9 6.92 -0.61 -1.57
N GLY A 10 7.87 -1.01 -0.74
CA GLY A 10 7.60 -1.12 0.70
C GLY A 10 8.85 -1.31 1.55
N ASN A 11 8.64 -1.37 2.87
CA ASN A 11 9.70 -1.51 3.86
C ASN A 11 9.26 -2.48 4.98
N LYS A 12 10.19 -2.76 5.90
CA LYS A 12 9.90 -3.37 7.19
C LYS A 12 9.13 -2.40 8.08
N ALA A 13 8.49 -2.92 9.11
CA ALA A 13 7.87 -2.10 10.14
C ALA A 13 8.88 -1.15 10.80
N VAL A 14 8.46 0.09 11.06
CA VAL A 14 9.24 1.08 11.82
C VAL A 14 8.58 1.32 13.17
N SER A 15 7.27 1.44 13.21
CA SER A 15 6.49 1.75 14.43
C SER A 15 5.35 0.77 14.70
N SER A 16 4.96 -0.04 13.72
CA SER A 16 3.92 -1.06 13.86
C SER A 16 4.51 -2.42 14.26
N LYS A 17 3.64 -3.36 14.71
CA LYS A 17 4.05 -4.73 15.06
C LYS A 17 4.56 -5.53 13.86
N SER A 18 4.12 -5.20 12.65
CA SER A 18 4.43 -5.93 11.42
C SER A 18 4.33 -4.99 10.22
N GLY A 19 5.31 -5.04 9.33
CA GLY A 19 5.29 -4.39 8.03
C GLY A 19 5.11 -5.39 6.90
N ALA A 20 4.80 -4.91 5.70
CA ALA A 20 4.61 -5.78 4.54
C ALA A 20 5.83 -6.67 4.25
N ALA A 21 7.04 -6.13 4.36
CA ALA A 21 8.28 -6.89 4.17
C ALA A 21 8.46 -7.99 5.22
N ASP A 22 8.03 -7.77 6.47
CA ASP A 22 8.15 -8.75 7.54
C ASP A 22 7.23 -9.95 7.29
N VAL A 23 5.99 -9.68 6.84
CA VAL A 23 5.01 -10.72 6.45
C VAL A 23 5.53 -11.54 5.27
N LEU A 24 6.02 -10.88 4.21
CA LEU A 24 6.55 -11.58 3.04
C LEU A 24 7.76 -12.45 3.39
N SER A 25 8.65 -11.96 4.27
CA SER A 25 9.77 -12.77 4.78
C SER A 25 9.27 -13.99 5.57
N SER A 26 8.23 -13.85 6.37
CA SER A 26 7.60 -14.96 7.12
C SER A 26 6.90 -15.97 6.19
N LEU A 27 6.54 -15.56 4.97
CA LEU A 27 6.06 -16.45 3.91
C LEU A 27 7.18 -17.17 3.17
N GLY A 28 8.45 -16.85 3.46
CA GLY A 28 9.62 -17.43 2.81
C GLY A 28 10.08 -16.69 1.56
N ILE A 29 9.53 -15.52 1.29
CA ILE A 29 9.93 -14.69 0.14
C ILE A 29 11.25 -13.99 0.47
N LYS A 30 12.25 -14.16 -0.41
CA LYS A 30 13.57 -13.54 -0.30
C LYS A 30 13.50 -12.11 -0.85
N LEU A 31 13.61 -11.11 0.02
CA LEU A 31 13.44 -9.69 -0.32
C LEU A 31 14.75 -8.95 -0.62
N ASP A 32 15.88 -9.54 -0.27
CA ASP A 32 17.23 -8.98 -0.45
C ASP A 32 17.95 -9.53 -1.70
N CYS A 33 17.20 -10.07 -2.65
CA CYS A 33 17.72 -10.59 -3.91
C CYS A 33 18.15 -9.47 -4.87
N ASP A 34 18.92 -9.83 -5.89
CA ASP A 34 19.37 -8.88 -6.91
C ASP A 34 18.21 -8.28 -7.70
N ILE A 35 18.40 -7.02 -8.16
CA ILE A 35 17.38 -6.29 -8.92
C ILE A 35 16.97 -7.04 -10.19
N SER A 36 17.91 -7.77 -10.82
CA SER A 36 17.61 -8.61 -11.99
C SER A 36 16.59 -9.71 -11.68
N LEU A 37 16.67 -10.33 -10.48
CA LEU A 37 15.69 -11.33 -10.03
C LEU A 37 14.33 -10.68 -9.72
N VAL A 38 14.33 -9.47 -9.18
CA VAL A 38 13.10 -8.71 -8.92
C VAL A 38 12.39 -8.38 -10.23
N SER A 39 13.14 -7.95 -11.26
CA SER A 39 12.61 -7.70 -12.60
C SER A 39 12.08 -8.99 -13.23
N MET A 40 12.86 -10.06 -13.16
CA MET A 40 12.44 -11.38 -13.66
C MET A 40 11.15 -11.89 -12.98
N ALA A 41 10.98 -11.65 -11.68
CA ALA A 41 9.75 -12.00 -10.98
C ALA A 41 8.54 -11.23 -11.53
N LEU A 42 8.69 -9.93 -11.80
CA LEU A 42 7.62 -9.14 -12.41
C LEU A 42 7.24 -9.69 -13.80
N ASP A 43 8.23 -10.03 -14.62
CA ASP A 43 8.01 -10.53 -15.98
C ASP A 43 7.43 -11.96 -16.00
N THR A 44 7.84 -12.82 -15.05
CA THR A 44 7.49 -14.24 -15.06
C THR A 44 6.21 -14.54 -14.29
N VAL A 45 6.04 -13.93 -13.11
CA VAL A 45 4.90 -14.20 -12.21
C VAL A 45 3.96 -13.01 -12.04
N GLY A 46 4.30 -11.85 -12.62
CA GLY A 46 3.45 -10.67 -12.63
C GLY A 46 3.45 -9.87 -11.32
N ILE A 47 4.32 -10.21 -10.36
CA ILE A 47 4.41 -9.45 -9.10
C ILE A 47 5.86 -9.38 -8.62
N CYS A 48 6.26 -8.21 -8.10
CA CYS A 48 7.53 -8.06 -7.41
C CYS A 48 7.42 -7.15 -6.19
N PHE A 49 8.37 -7.27 -5.27
CA PHE A 49 8.52 -6.41 -4.11
C PHE A 49 9.83 -5.62 -4.19
N LEU A 50 9.70 -4.29 -4.17
CA LEU A 50 10.81 -3.35 -4.25
C LEU A 50 11.13 -2.86 -2.85
N MET A 51 12.20 -3.39 -2.25
CA MET A 51 12.61 -3.07 -0.89
C MET A 51 13.18 -1.64 -0.82
N ALA A 52 12.51 -0.72 -0.15
CA ALA A 52 12.81 0.72 -0.15
C ALA A 52 14.29 1.07 0.15
N PRO A 53 14.98 0.49 1.15
CA PRO A 53 16.39 0.80 1.41
C PRO A 53 17.34 0.47 0.25
N ARG A 54 16.98 -0.45 -0.63
CA ARG A 54 17.81 -0.81 -1.79
C ARG A 54 17.71 0.18 -2.96
N HIS A 55 16.59 0.88 -3.04
CA HIS A 55 16.31 1.82 -4.13
C HIS A 55 16.56 3.28 -3.74
N HIS A 56 16.57 3.59 -2.45
CA HIS A 56 16.73 4.95 -1.92
C HIS A 56 17.97 5.05 -1.04
N SER A 57 19.14 4.82 -1.61
CA SER A 57 20.42 4.80 -0.86
C SER A 57 20.70 6.10 -0.10
N ALA A 58 20.26 7.25 -0.61
CA ALA A 58 20.39 8.53 0.06
C ALA A 58 19.67 8.59 1.43
N MET A 59 18.61 7.78 1.59
CA MET A 59 17.86 7.72 2.86
C MET A 59 18.69 7.23 4.04
N ARG A 60 19.79 6.49 3.80
CA ARG A 60 20.73 6.06 4.87
C ARG A 60 21.29 7.22 5.69
N HIS A 61 21.43 8.39 5.07
CA HIS A 61 21.98 9.57 5.73
C HIS A 61 20.99 10.26 6.67
N VAL A 62 19.69 10.11 6.42
CA VAL A 62 18.63 10.74 7.22
C VAL A 62 17.91 9.76 8.14
N ALA A 63 18.07 8.46 7.92
CA ALA A 63 17.38 7.43 8.69
C ALA A 63 17.70 7.48 10.20
N PRO A 64 18.96 7.66 10.66
CA PRO A 64 19.28 7.79 12.07
C PRO A 64 18.58 9.00 12.70
N VAL A 65 18.67 10.17 12.06
CA VAL A 65 18.04 11.41 12.56
C VAL A 65 16.51 11.26 12.65
N ARG A 66 15.89 10.58 11.70
CA ARG A 66 14.44 10.30 11.74
C ARG A 66 14.07 9.39 12.91
N ALA A 67 14.91 8.39 13.19
CA ALA A 67 14.70 7.50 14.33
C ALA A 67 14.82 8.26 15.65
N ASP A 68 15.83 9.13 15.79
CA ASP A 68 16.04 9.95 17.00
C ASP A 68 14.91 10.96 17.22
N LEU A 69 14.38 11.55 16.15
CA LEU A 69 13.27 12.48 16.23
C LEU A 69 11.95 11.81 16.64
N GLY A 70 11.70 10.57 16.25
CA GLY A 70 10.50 9.80 16.58
C GLY A 70 9.16 10.41 16.08
N ILE A 71 9.21 11.39 15.18
CA ILE A 71 8.05 12.10 14.66
C ILE A 71 7.85 11.83 13.15
N ARG A 72 6.65 12.09 12.64
CA ARG A 72 6.39 12.11 11.20
C ARG A 72 7.12 13.28 10.55
N THR A 73 7.75 13.02 9.42
CA THR A 73 8.48 14.02 8.62
C THR A 73 8.02 13.96 7.18
N ILE A 74 8.48 14.88 6.33
CA ILE A 74 8.22 14.85 4.89
C ILE A 74 8.59 13.51 4.25
N PHE A 75 9.58 12.79 4.78
CA PHE A 75 9.96 11.47 4.28
C PHE A 75 8.89 10.38 4.44
N ASN A 76 7.91 10.58 5.32
CA ASN A 76 6.76 9.69 5.40
C ASN A 76 5.82 9.89 4.20
N MET A 77 5.82 11.08 3.60
CA MET A 77 5.02 11.42 2.43
C MET A 77 5.73 11.11 1.11
N LEU A 78 7.06 11.16 1.07
CA LEU A 78 7.82 10.94 -0.16
C LEU A 78 7.85 9.47 -0.62
N GLY A 79 7.75 8.51 0.31
CA GLY A 79 7.81 7.09 -0.01
C GLY A 79 6.77 6.66 -1.07
N PRO A 80 5.48 6.96 -0.88
CA PRO A 80 4.44 6.64 -1.86
C PRO A 80 4.63 7.30 -3.23
N LEU A 81 5.30 8.46 -3.29
CA LEU A 81 5.56 9.21 -4.52
C LEU A 81 6.79 8.73 -5.29
N ALA A 82 7.60 7.86 -4.69
CA ALA A 82 8.92 7.48 -5.18
C ALA A 82 9.03 5.98 -5.52
N ASN A 83 7.99 5.37 -6.11
CA ASN A 83 8.04 3.97 -6.53
C ASN A 83 9.12 3.79 -7.61
N PRO A 84 10.16 2.95 -7.37
CA PRO A 84 11.28 2.80 -8.30
C PRO A 84 10.91 2.18 -9.65
N ALA A 85 9.77 1.50 -9.76
CA ALA A 85 9.28 0.95 -11.02
C ALA A 85 8.64 2.01 -11.93
N LEU A 86 8.57 3.28 -11.50
CA LEU A 86 8.01 4.40 -12.27
C LEU A 86 6.61 4.06 -12.83
N VAL A 87 5.80 3.42 -12.00
CA VAL A 87 4.47 2.95 -12.38
C VAL A 87 3.59 4.11 -12.83
N LYS A 88 2.80 3.85 -13.89
CA LYS A 88 1.87 4.84 -14.43
C LYS A 88 0.47 4.76 -13.83
N ARG A 89 0.19 3.68 -13.12
CA ARG A 89 -1.07 3.42 -12.41
C ARG A 89 -0.74 3.06 -10.97
N ILE A 90 -1.35 3.72 -10.01
CA ILE A 90 -1.03 3.52 -8.59
C ILE A 90 -2.23 3.81 -7.69
N MET A 91 -2.37 3.03 -6.63
CA MET A 91 -3.17 3.40 -5.48
C MET A 91 -2.23 3.76 -4.32
N VAL A 92 -2.52 4.87 -3.66
CA VAL A 92 -1.74 5.39 -2.52
C VAL A 92 -2.69 5.69 -1.37
N GLY A 93 -2.43 5.12 -0.21
CA GLY A 93 -3.09 5.52 1.02
C GLY A 93 -2.38 6.68 1.72
N VAL A 94 -3.15 7.58 2.30
CA VAL A 94 -2.66 8.71 3.09
C VAL A 94 -3.30 8.74 4.46
N PHE A 95 -2.53 9.15 5.46
CA PHE A 95 -2.97 9.18 6.87
C PHE A 95 -3.85 10.39 7.22
N ASP A 96 -3.91 11.38 6.35
CA ASP A 96 -4.69 12.60 6.52
C ASP A 96 -5.50 12.85 5.24
N PRO A 97 -6.84 13.02 5.33
CA PRO A 97 -7.68 13.23 4.16
C PRO A 97 -7.31 14.50 3.38
N ALA A 98 -6.76 15.53 4.03
CA ALA A 98 -6.28 16.74 3.37
C ALA A 98 -5.13 16.49 2.39
N LEU A 99 -4.48 15.34 2.46
CA LEU A 99 -3.40 14.94 1.54
C LEU A 99 -3.90 14.28 0.26
N CYS A 100 -5.16 13.86 0.17
CA CYS A 100 -5.65 13.13 -1.00
C CYS A 100 -5.44 13.92 -2.31
N VAL A 101 -5.93 15.13 -2.37
CA VAL A 101 -5.84 15.99 -3.58
C VAL A 101 -4.40 16.44 -3.87
N PRO A 102 -3.63 16.97 -2.91
CA PRO A 102 -2.22 17.31 -3.13
C PRO A 102 -1.37 16.14 -3.65
N PHE A 103 -1.58 14.94 -3.13
CA PHE A 103 -0.85 13.75 -3.59
C PHE A 103 -1.23 13.36 -5.02
N ALA A 104 -2.52 13.42 -5.38
CA ALA A 104 -2.97 13.15 -6.73
C ALA A 104 -2.33 14.12 -7.75
N HIS A 105 -2.25 15.42 -7.42
CA HIS A 105 -1.55 16.41 -8.24
C HIS A 105 -0.03 16.16 -8.30
N ALA A 106 0.61 15.80 -7.19
CA ALA A 106 2.03 15.47 -7.17
C ALA A 106 2.33 14.24 -8.04
N LEU A 107 1.52 13.19 -7.95
CA LEU A 107 1.63 11.99 -8.81
C LEU A 107 1.47 12.34 -10.28
N HIS A 108 0.51 13.22 -10.62
CA HIS A 108 0.34 13.70 -12.00
C HIS A 108 1.59 14.45 -12.49
N ALA A 109 2.14 15.35 -11.69
CA ALA A 109 3.36 16.09 -12.03
C ALA A 109 4.58 15.16 -12.20
N LEU A 110 4.62 14.03 -11.49
CA LEU A 110 5.63 12.97 -11.62
C LEU A 110 5.38 12.03 -12.81
N GLY A 111 4.31 12.26 -13.59
CA GLY A 111 4.02 11.52 -14.81
C GLY A 111 3.18 10.26 -14.61
N THR A 112 2.52 10.09 -13.45
CA THR A 112 1.46 9.10 -13.26
C THR A 112 0.24 9.48 -14.11
N THR A 113 -0.38 8.52 -14.76
CA THR A 113 -1.54 8.75 -15.63
C THR A 113 -2.87 8.44 -14.94
N HIS A 114 -2.87 7.45 -14.05
CA HIS A 114 -4.04 7.05 -13.25
C HIS A 114 -3.61 6.82 -11.81
N ALA A 115 -4.29 7.43 -10.88
CA ALA A 115 -4.07 7.20 -9.46
C ALA A 115 -5.38 7.28 -8.67
N TRP A 116 -5.45 6.47 -7.62
CA TRP A 116 -6.36 6.71 -6.52
C TRP A 116 -5.52 7.05 -5.30
N VAL A 117 -5.78 8.21 -4.72
CA VAL A 117 -5.23 8.58 -3.40
C VAL A 117 -6.38 8.50 -2.41
N VAL A 118 -6.22 7.65 -1.41
CA VAL A 118 -7.33 7.23 -0.55
C VAL A 118 -7.05 7.49 0.92
N HIS A 119 -8.12 7.82 1.67
CA HIS A 119 -8.12 7.89 3.12
C HIS A 119 -9.40 7.23 3.64
N GLY A 120 -9.25 6.07 4.28
CA GLY A 120 -10.36 5.27 4.78
C GLY A 120 -10.81 5.69 6.18
N ALA A 121 -12.05 5.36 6.50
CA ALA A 121 -12.61 5.51 7.84
C ALA A 121 -11.71 4.89 8.89
N GLY A 122 -11.66 5.48 10.08
CA GLY A 122 -10.78 5.04 11.16
C GLY A 122 -9.32 5.46 11.00
N GLY A 123 -9.00 6.28 9.98
CA GLY A 123 -7.63 6.74 9.71
C GLY A 123 -6.79 5.73 8.93
N LEU A 124 -7.44 4.78 8.25
CA LEU A 124 -6.77 3.80 7.41
C LEU A 124 -6.24 4.45 6.13
N ASP A 125 -5.01 4.13 5.78
CA ASP A 125 -4.37 4.50 4.52
C ASP A 125 -4.67 3.48 3.40
N GLU A 126 -5.94 3.03 3.35
CA GLU A 126 -6.47 2.03 2.41
C GLU A 126 -7.96 2.30 2.14
N VAL A 127 -8.53 1.68 1.10
CA VAL A 127 -9.99 1.63 0.94
C VAL A 127 -10.55 0.74 2.04
N SER A 128 -11.46 1.29 2.84
CA SER A 128 -11.86 0.70 4.12
C SER A 128 -13.21 -0.02 4.02
N THR A 129 -13.32 -1.14 4.71
CA THR A 129 -14.60 -1.80 5.03
C THR A 129 -15.16 -1.36 6.40
N THR A 130 -14.49 -0.43 7.11
CA THR A 130 -14.98 0.07 8.40
C THR A 130 -15.87 1.31 8.28
N GLY A 131 -16.05 1.84 7.08
CA GLY A 131 -16.84 3.01 6.78
C GLY A 131 -16.38 3.72 5.51
N PRO A 132 -16.84 4.96 5.27
CA PRO A 132 -16.55 5.70 4.06
C PRO A 132 -15.05 5.94 3.83
N THR A 133 -14.63 5.86 2.58
CA THR A 133 -13.27 6.19 2.13
C THR A 133 -13.33 7.40 1.20
N GLN A 134 -12.56 8.43 1.50
CA GLN A 134 -12.36 9.56 0.60
C GLN A 134 -11.35 9.18 -0.48
N VAL A 135 -11.65 9.54 -1.72
CA VAL A 135 -10.82 9.24 -2.88
C VAL A 135 -10.58 10.50 -3.69
N ALA A 136 -9.30 10.80 -3.97
CA ALA A 136 -8.90 11.72 -5.03
C ALA A 136 -8.38 10.89 -6.21
N ALA A 137 -9.16 10.83 -7.28
CA ALA A 137 -8.85 10.02 -8.47
C ALA A 137 -8.24 10.90 -9.57
N LEU A 138 -7.04 10.55 -10.00
CA LEU A 138 -6.39 11.09 -11.19
C LEU A 138 -6.73 10.19 -12.38
N ALA A 139 -7.32 10.77 -13.41
CA ALA A 139 -7.51 10.15 -14.72
C ALA A 139 -7.59 11.24 -15.79
N ASP A 140 -7.06 10.97 -16.99
CA ASP A 140 -7.10 11.91 -18.14
C ASP A 140 -6.58 13.32 -17.80
N GLY A 141 -5.54 13.38 -16.95
CA GLY A 141 -4.93 14.63 -16.51
C GLY A 141 -5.78 15.47 -15.54
N LYS A 142 -6.89 14.92 -15.05
CA LYS A 142 -7.81 15.59 -14.12
C LYS A 142 -7.88 14.86 -12.79
N VAL A 143 -7.98 15.62 -11.72
CA VAL A 143 -8.26 15.11 -10.38
C VAL A 143 -9.73 15.35 -10.05
N ARG A 144 -10.43 14.30 -9.60
CA ARG A 144 -11.80 14.38 -9.10
C ARG A 144 -11.88 13.72 -7.73
N GLU A 145 -12.74 14.24 -6.88
CA GLU A 145 -13.00 13.69 -5.55
C GLU A 145 -14.33 12.97 -5.50
N PHE A 146 -14.38 11.89 -4.75
CA PHE A 146 -15.62 11.17 -4.41
C PHE A 146 -15.40 10.35 -3.14
N THR A 147 -16.48 9.81 -2.62
CA THR A 147 -16.47 8.90 -1.47
C THR A 147 -17.00 7.54 -1.90
N ILE A 148 -16.45 6.47 -1.35
CA ILE A 148 -16.94 5.10 -1.49
C ILE A 148 -17.27 4.58 -0.10
N SER A 149 -18.43 3.96 0.05
CA SER A 149 -18.82 3.25 1.27
C SER A 149 -18.93 1.75 1.03
N PRO A 150 -18.66 0.89 2.04
CA PRO A 150 -18.86 -0.56 1.90
C PRO A 150 -20.26 -0.92 1.40
N ASP A 151 -21.28 -0.26 1.91
CA ASP A 151 -22.69 -0.49 1.56
C ASP A 151 -22.95 -0.24 0.06
N ASP A 152 -22.28 0.74 -0.57
CA ASP A 152 -22.38 1.02 -2.00
C ASP A 152 -21.92 -0.18 -2.86
N LEU A 153 -21.11 -1.06 -2.27
CA LEU A 153 -20.48 -2.21 -2.91
C LEU A 153 -21.08 -3.55 -2.47
N GLY A 154 -22.13 -3.51 -1.65
CA GLY A 154 -22.76 -4.70 -1.09
C GLY A 154 -21.88 -5.46 -0.08
N LEU A 155 -20.97 -4.76 0.58
CA LEU A 155 -20.12 -5.28 1.64
C LEU A 155 -20.63 -4.85 3.01
N ASP A 156 -20.52 -5.73 3.99
CA ASP A 156 -20.86 -5.40 5.36
C ASP A 156 -19.85 -4.40 5.95
N THR A 157 -20.32 -3.37 6.64
CA THR A 157 -19.48 -2.49 7.45
C THR A 157 -19.03 -3.24 8.70
N VAL A 158 -17.71 -3.31 8.90
CA VAL A 158 -17.11 -4.02 10.04
C VAL A 158 -16.42 -3.05 11.00
N THR A 159 -16.10 -3.51 12.20
CA THR A 159 -15.30 -2.72 13.15
C THR A 159 -13.81 -2.82 12.81
N ILE A 160 -13.05 -1.81 13.21
CA ILE A 160 -11.59 -1.78 12.99
C ILE A 160 -10.90 -3.00 13.65
N ASP A 161 -11.43 -3.50 14.75
CA ASP A 161 -10.90 -4.68 15.45
C ASP A 161 -10.92 -5.94 14.58
N ALA A 162 -11.87 -6.05 13.66
CA ALA A 162 -11.96 -7.17 12.72
C ALA A 162 -10.81 -7.18 11.68
N LEU A 163 -10.12 -6.05 11.53
CA LEU A 163 -9.01 -5.87 10.59
C LEU A 163 -7.65 -5.81 11.28
N HIS A 164 -7.61 -5.86 12.62
CA HIS A 164 -6.36 -5.83 13.36
C HIS A 164 -5.48 -7.04 13.02
N GLY A 165 -4.25 -6.75 12.57
CA GLY A 165 -3.21 -7.75 12.41
C GLY A 165 -2.46 -8.04 13.71
N GLY A 166 -1.62 -9.07 13.65
CA GLY A 166 -0.76 -9.51 14.76
C GLY A 166 0.73 -9.39 14.41
N THR A 167 1.48 -10.40 14.86
CA THR A 167 2.88 -10.60 14.51
C THR A 167 3.05 -10.91 13.00
N PRO A 168 4.25 -10.78 12.42
CA PRO A 168 4.50 -11.18 11.04
C PRO A 168 4.08 -12.62 10.72
N GLN A 169 4.27 -13.55 11.67
CA GLN A 169 3.90 -14.95 11.52
C GLN A 169 2.39 -15.16 11.48
N GLU A 170 1.65 -14.50 12.38
CA GLU A 170 0.18 -14.53 12.40
C GLU A 170 -0.39 -13.94 11.13
N ASN A 171 0.12 -12.79 10.69
CA ASN A 171 -0.31 -12.14 9.45
C ASN A 171 0.03 -12.98 8.21
N ALA A 172 1.17 -13.67 8.19
CA ALA A 172 1.53 -14.60 7.14
C ALA A 172 0.59 -15.82 7.10
N ALA A 173 0.18 -16.34 8.26
CA ALA A 173 -0.81 -17.41 8.33
C ALA A 173 -2.17 -16.96 7.81
N SER A 174 -2.63 -15.76 8.20
CA SER A 174 -3.87 -15.16 7.71
C SER A 174 -3.85 -14.95 6.19
N LEU A 175 -2.71 -14.50 5.65
CA LEU A 175 -2.56 -14.32 4.19
C LEU A 175 -2.59 -15.67 3.45
N ARG A 176 -1.97 -16.73 3.99
CA ARG A 176 -2.08 -18.09 3.42
C ARG A 176 -3.52 -18.58 3.43
N ALA A 177 -4.25 -18.39 4.52
CA ALA A 177 -5.66 -18.78 4.62
C ALA A 177 -6.52 -18.01 3.60
N LEU A 178 -6.30 -16.71 3.44
CA LEU A 178 -6.96 -15.89 2.43
C LEU A 178 -6.70 -16.41 1.02
N LEU A 179 -5.46 -16.70 0.67
CA LEU A 179 -5.08 -17.25 -0.64
C LEU A 179 -5.64 -18.66 -0.87
N ALA A 180 -5.93 -19.40 0.20
CA ALA A 180 -6.63 -20.70 0.15
C ALA A 180 -8.17 -20.54 0.08
N GLY A 181 -8.69 -19.31 0.06
CA GLY A 181 -10.12 -19.02 -0.13
C GLY A 181 -10.91 -18.78 1.16
N ALA A 182 -10.24 -18.57 2.31
CA ALA A 182 -10.92 -18.22 3.55
C ALA A 182 -11.74 -16.94 3.38
N ALA A 183 -13.02 -16.99 3.78
CA ALA A 183 -13.92 -15.83 3.79
C ALA A 183 -13.78 -15.02 5.09
N GLY A 184 -14.23 -13.77 5.05
CA GLY A 184 -14.31 -12.88 6.21
C GLY A 184 -13.78 -11.48 5.94
N PRO A 185 -13.81 -10.60 6.95
CA PRO A 185 -13.48 -9.19 6.80
C PRO A 185 -12.10 -8.91 6.17
N TYR A 186 -11.10 -9.74 6.47
CA TYR A 186 -9.78 -9.60 5.88
C TYR A 186 -9.78 -9.87 4.38
N ARG A 187 -10.56 -10.88 3.92
CA ARG A 187 -10.72 -11.13 2.47
C ARG A 187 -11.44 -9.97 1.78
N ASP A 188 -12.47 -9.44 2.41
CA ASP A 188 -13.30 -8.41 1.81
C ASP A 188 -12.51 -7.11 1.61
N VAL A 189 -11.74 -6.65 2.62
CA VAL A 189 -10.88 -5.48 2.47
C VAL A 189 -9.76 -5.70 1.46
N VAL A 190 -9.19 -6.90 1.36
CA VAL A 190 -8.17 -7.22 0.35
C VAL A 190 -8.75 -7.21 -1.06
N ILE A 191 -9.93 -7.79 -1.28
CA ILE A 191 -10.61 -7.76 -2.58
C ILE A 191 -10.94 -6.32 -2.96
N LEU A 192 -11.45 -5.53 -2.02
CA LEU A 192 -11.81 -4.14 -2.24
C LEU A 192 -10.61 -3.31 -2.70
N ASN A 193 -9.48 -3.43 -2.01
CA ASN A 193 -8.25 -2.72 -2.38
C ASN A 193 -7.58 -3.27 -3.65
N ALA A 194 -7.81 -4.54 -3.99
CA ALA A 194 -7.33 -5.11 -5.24
C ALA A 194 -8.19 -4.74 -6.46
N ALA A 195 -9.42 -4.32 -6.25
CA ALA A 195 -10.34 -3.88 -7.29
C ALA A 195 -10.20 -2.37 -7.61
N ALA A 196 -9.69 -1.58 -6.66
CA ALA A 196 -9.43 -0.15 -6.78
C ALA A 196 -8.19 0.13 -7.63
#